data_c49c9cd435ebfb23a0741f33908da218
#
_entry.id   c49c9cd435ebfb23a0741f33908da218
#
_cell.length_a   1.000
_cell.length_b   1.000
_cell.length_c   1.000
_cell.angle_alpha   90.00
_cell.angle_beta   90.00
_cell.angle_gamma   90.00
#
_symmetry.space_group_name_H-M   'P 1'
#
loop_
_entity.id
_entity.type
_entity.pdbx_description
1 polymer ?
#
loop_
_entity_poly.entity_id
_entity_poly.type
_entity_poly.pdbx_seq_one_letter_code
_entity_poly.pdbx_strand_id
1 'polypeptide(L)'
;TTGGTGKTPVVELLARTLLARGKHVAVLSRGYRSKPPPLFSRLKGLFSRNPEVVPPRVVSDGTRVLIDSGVAGDEPYMLARNLLGTKDSPGAMVVVDKDRFKCGVYATARGADTLILDDGFQYLRLRPWTNILLIDSTCPFHNHEMLPCGMLREPIKNMRRADYIFLTKSDGRASLSHLRAFIKRHNPQAEIIECN
;
A
#
# COMPACT_ATOMS: atom_id res chain seq x y z
N THR A 1 -8.56 -8.75 3.13
CA THR A 1 -8.24 -9.67 4.24
C THR A 1 -7.18 -9.05 5.16
N THR A 2 -7.17 -9.45 6.41
CA THR A 2 -6.21 -8.99 7.42
C THR A 2 -4.96 -9.86 7.39
N GLY A 3 -3.84 -9.33 6.85
CA GLY A 3 -2.52 -9.97 6.92
C GLY A 3 -2.25 -11.09 5.91
N GLY A 4 -0.97 -11.37 5.67
CA GLY A 4 -0.51 -12.57 4.97
C GLY A 4 -0.83 -12.75 3.48
N THR A 5 -1.43 -11.76 2.81
CA THR A 5 -1.83 -11.87 1.39
C THR A 5 -0.71 -11.55 0.39
N GLY A 6 0.54 -11.38 0.84
CA GLY A 6 1.64 -11.05 -0.06
C GLY A 6 1.69 -9.60 -0.54
N LYS A 7 1.01 -8.66 0.15
CA LYS A 7 0.99 -7.23 -0.25
C LYS A 7 2.39 -6.63 -0.36
N THR A 8 3.20 -6.77 0.67
CA THR A 8 4.52 -6.13 0.74
C THR A 8 5.46 -6.57 -0.39
N PRO A 9 5.60 -7.88 -0.70
CA PRO A 9 6.37 -8.33 -1.88
C PRO A 9 5.85 -7.76 -3.19
N VAL A 10 4.54 -7.66 -3.38
CA VAL A 10 3.96 -7.10 -4.62
C VAL A 10 4.23 -5.60 -4.73
N VAL A 11 4.09 -4.83 -3.64
CA VAL A 11 4.43 -3.40 -3.60
C VAL A 11 5.91 -3.20 -3.93
N GLU A 12 6.80 -4.02 -3.35
CA GLU A 12 8.24 -3.96 -3.60
C GLU A 12 8.57 -4.26 -5.06
N LEU A 13 8.03 -5.35 -5.61
CA LEU A 13 8.26 -5.74 -7.00
C LEU A 13 7.76 -4.66 -7.97
N LEU A 14 6.56 -4.11 -7.72
CA LEU A 14 6.00 -3.03 -8.53
C LEU A 14 6.87 -1.78 -8.47
N ALA A 15 7.30 -1.37 -7.26
CA ALA A 15 8.16 -0.22 -7.08
C ALA A 15 9.50 -0.39 -7.82
N ARG A 16 10.17 -1.55 -7.68
CA ARG A 16 11.41 -1.87 -8.39
C ARG A 16 11.24 -1.84 -9.91
N THR A 17 10.13 -2.41 -10.41
CA THR A 17 9.83 -2.43 -11.85
C THR A 17 9.64 -1.02 -12.40
N LEU A 18 8.96 -0.14 -11.66
CA LEU A 18 8.73 1.25 -12.07
C LEU A 18 10.02 2.07 -12.00
N LEU A 19 10.84 1.90 -10.95
CA LEU A 19 12.17 2.52 -10.84
C LEU A 19 13.07 2.11 -12.01
N ALA A 20 13.10 0.82 -12.37
CA ALA A 20 13.87 0.32 -13.51
C ALA A 20 13.40 0.90 -14.85
N ARG A 21 12.15 1.40 -14.93
CA ARG A 21 11.61 2.13 -16.08
C ARG A 21 11.83 3.66 -16.01
N GLY A 22 12.68 4.12 -15.10
CA GLY A 22 13.02 5.53 -14.93
C GLY A 22 11.93 6.37 -14.25
N LYS A 23 10.99 5.74 -13.53
CA LYS A 23 9.97 6.47 -12.76
C LYS A 23 10.50 6.88 -11.40
N HIS A 24 10.07 8.06 -10.95
CA HIS A 24 10.31 8.53 -9.58
C HIS A 24 9.19 8.09 -8.66
N VAL A 25 9.42 6.99 -7.94
CA VAL A 25 8.38 6.28 -7.19
C VAL A 25 8.31 6.73 -5.75
N ALA A 26 7.09 6.96 -5.24
CA ALA A 26 6.84 7.08 -3.81
C ALA A 26 5.80 6.05 -3.34
N VAL A 27 6.10 5.33 -2.25
CA VAL A 27 5.19 4.42 -1.57
C VAL A 27 4.52 5.16 -0.42
N LEU A 28 3.19 5.20 -0.44
CA LEU A 28 2.36 5.87 0.56
C LEU A 28 1.70 4.83 1.46
N SER A 29 2.13 4.75 2.72
CA SER A 29 1.60 3.79 3.69
C SER A 29 0.86 4.48 4.85
N ARG A 30 0.02 3.71 5.54
CA ARG A 30 -0.74 4.19 6.70
C ARG A 30 0.09 4.26 7.98
N GLY A 31 1.13 3.41 8.10
CA GLY A 31 1.91 3.28 9.31
C GLY A 31 1.14 2.57 10.42
N TYR A 32 0.72 1.34 10.16
CA TYR A 32 0.07 0.51 11.15
C TYR A 32 1.01 0.21 12.32
N ARG A 33 0.54 0.36 13.58
CA ARG A 33 1.32 0.21 14.83
C ARG A 33 2.45 1.22 15.06
N SER A 34 2.55 2.29 14.27
CA SER A 34 3.51 3.35 14.56
C SER A 34 3.16 4.06 15.87
N LYS A 35 4.18 4.39 16.67
CA LYS A 35 3.99 5.18 17.90
C LYS A 35 3.37 6.54 17.56
N PRO A 36 2.40 7.03 18.35
CA PRO A 36 1.87 8.38 18.15
C PRO A 36 3.00 9.40 18.29
N PRO A 37 2.94 10.53 17.57
CA PRO A 37 3.92 11.60 17.73
C PRO A 37 3.95 12.06 19.19
N PRO A 38 5.12 12.48 19.74
CA PRO A 38 5.26 12.91 21.12
C PRO A 38 4.26 14.01 21.44
N LEU A 39 3.77 14.01 22.69
CA LEU A 39 2.68 14.89 23.16
C LEU A 39 2.96 16.38 22.89
N PHE A 40 4.25 16.77 22.93
CA PHE A 40 4.71 18.14 22.69
C PHE A 40 4.42 18.65 21.27
N SER A 41 4.46 17.78 20.26
CA SER A 41 4.13 18.16 18.88
C SER A 41 2.62 18.33 18.67
N ARG A 42 1.80 17.66 19.49
CA ARG A 42 0.33 17.82 19.49
C ARG A 42 -0.12 19.12 20.14
N LEU A 43 0.59 19.57 21.19
CA LEU A 43 0.29 20.84 21.90
C LEU A 43 0.66 22.06 21.07
N LYS A 44 1.75 22.03 20.28
CA LYS A 44 2.10 23.13 19.36
C LYS A 44 1.02 23.41 18.33
N GLY A 45 0.32 22.37 17.83
CA GLY A 45 -0.77 22.53 16.86
C GLY A 45 -2.06 23.13 17.45
N LEU A 46 -2.27 23.03 18.78
CA LEU A 46 -3.48 23.57 19.43
C LEU A 46 -3.38 25.10 19.69
N PHE A 47 -2.17 25.65 19.78
CA PHE A 47 -1.92 27.06 20.09
C PHE A 47 -1.54 27.89 18.85
N SER A 48 -1.41 27.29 17.67
CA SER A 48 -1.13 28.02 16.44
C SER A 48 -2.45 28.47 15.79
N ARG A 49 -2.59 29.80 15.57
CA ARG A 49 -3.71 30.39 14.80
C ARG A 49 -3.75 29.97 13.33
N ASN A 50 -2.66 29.44 12.81
CA ASN A 50 -2.61 28.65 11.55
C ASN A 50 -2.25 27.22 11.93
N PRO A 51 -3.11 26.21 11.70
CA PRO A 51 -2.70 24.83 11.82
C PRO A 51 -1.60 24.59 10.77
N GLU A 52 -0.34 24.72 11.18
CA GLU A 52 0.78 24.24 10.36
C GLU A 52 0.44 22.80 10.00
N VAL A 53 0.27 22.57 8.73
CA VAL A 53 0.02 21.21 8.20
C VAL A 53 1.23 20.38 8.57
N VAL A 54 1.13 19.65 9.68
CA VAL A 54 2.22 18.77 10.14
C VAL A 54 2.63 17.89 8.97
N PRO A 55 3.89 17.94 8.51
CA PRO A 55 4.31 17.15 7.36
C PRO A 55 4.14 15.66 7.64
N PRO A 56 3.93 14.84 6.61
CA PRO A 56 3.89 13.39 6.78
C PRO A 56 5.26 12.87 7.23
N ARG A 57 5.30 11.70 7.85
CA ARG A 57 6.55 11.07 8.25
C ARG A 57 7.24 10.48 7.03
N VAL A 58 8.44 10.94 6.74
CA VAL A 58 9.27 10.39 5.66
C VAL A 58 10.14 9.29 6.26
N VAL A 59 9.89 8.06 5.86
CA VAL A 59 10.67 6.89 6.31
C VAL A 59 11.96 6.80 5.52
N SER A 60 11.88 7.02 4.20
CA SER A 60 13.03 7.08 3.30
C SER A 60 12.83 8.15 2.23
N ASP A 61 13.91 8.84 1.89
CA ASP A 61 13.96 9.76 0.75
C ASP A 61 14.37 9.07 -0.57
N GLY A 62 14.51 7.74 -0.55
CA GLY A 62 15.00 6.93 -1.65
C GLY A 62 16.51 6.66 -1.62
N THR A 63 17.29 7.44 -0.86
CA THR A 63 18.74 7.25 -0.74
C THR A 63 19.17 6.78 0.64
N ARG A 64 18.41 7.11 1.66
CA ARG A 64 18.65 6.73 3.07
C ARG A 64 17.35 6.58 3.84
N VAL A 65 17.40 5.77 4.88
CA VAL A 65 16.33 5.66 5.87
C VAL A 65 16.48 6.80 6.89
N LEU A 66 15.40 7.52 7.17
CA LEU A 66 15.39 8.74 7.99
C LEU A 66 14.82 8.51 9.39
N ILE A 67 14.00 7.48 9.58
CA ILE A 67 13.36 7.15 10.86
C ILE A 67 13.39 5.63 11.08
N ASP A 68 13.40 5.22 12.35
CA ASP A 68 13.43 3.81 12.72
C ASP A 68 12.06 3.10 12.63
N SER A 69 12.07 1.78 12.76
CA SER A 69 10.87 0.95 12.67
C SER A 69 9.84 1.25 13.77
N GLY A 70 10.28 1.65 14.97
CA GLY A 70 9.38 1.97 16.07
C GLY A 70 8.50 3.19 15.79
N VAL A 71 8.97 4.12 14.94
CA VAL A 71 8.24 5.33 14.53
C VAL A 71 7.52 5.11 13.20
N ALA A 72 8.18 4.43 12.26
CA ALA A 72 7.65 4.16 10.92
C ALA A 72 6.54 3.10 10.93
N GLY A 73 6.70 2.07 11.75
CA GLY A 73 6.06 0.76 11.66
C GLY A 73 6.91 -0.22 10.84
N ASP A 74 6.78 -1.52 11.13
CA ASP A 74 7.67 -2.56 10.58
C ASP A 74 7.58 -2.66 9.05
N GLU A 75 6.36 -2.70 8.48
CA GLU A 75 6.17 -2.85 7.03
C GLU A 75 6.74 -1.65 6.23
N PRO A 76 6.41 -0.38 6.57
CA PRO A 76 7.00 0.76 5.87
C PRO A 76 8.53 0.85 6.04
N TYR A 77 9.06 0.46 7.20
CA TYR A 77 10.50 0.45 7.44
C TYR A 77 11.19 -0.60 6.57
N MET A 78 10.62 -1.81 6.47
CA MET A 78 11.13 -2.88 5.62
C MET A 78 11.11 -2.45 4.14
N LEU A 79 10.00 -1.90 3.66
CA LEU A 79 9.91 -1.36 2.30
C LEU A 79 10.96 -0.27 2.05
N ALA A 80 11.13 0.65 3.01
CA ALA A 80 12.14 1.71 2.90
C ALA A 80 13.55 1.13 2.74
N ARG A 81 13.92 0.13 3.53
CA ARG A 81 15.24 -0.52 3.42
C ARG A 81 15.43 -1.27 2.11
N ASN A 82 14.42 -2.01 1.67
CA ASN A 82 14.49 -2.83 0.46
C ASN A 82 14.49 -2.00 -0.83
N LEU A 83 13.93 -0.79 -0.78
CA LEU A 83 13.78 0.10 -1.93
C LEU A 83 14.80 1.25 -1.95
N LEU A 84 15.87 1.17 -1.14
CA LEU A 84 16.96 2.14 -1.21
C LEU A 84 17.70 2.04 -2.54
N GLY A 85 18.07 3.17 -3.06
CA GLY A 85 18.99 3.33 -4.17
C GLY A 85 20.27 4.03 -3.74
N THR A 86 20.99 4.59 -4.72
CA THR A 86 22.16 5.41 -4.52
C THR A 86 21.85 6.89 -4.73
N LYS A 87 22.84 7.78 -4.58
CA LYS A 87 22.65 9.21 -4.92
C LYS A 87 22.41 9.43 -6.41
N ASP A 88 23.07 8.63 -7.25
CA ASP A 88 23.00 8.73 -8.71
C ASP A 88 21.76 7.99 -9.28
N SER A 89 21.24 7.02 -8.55
CA SER A 89 20.04 6.26 -8.90
C SER A 89 19.19 6.08 -7.64
N PRO A 90 18.41 7.11 -7.25
CA PRO A 90 17.57 7.03 -6.05
C PRO A 90 16.52 5.93 -6.15
N GLY A 91 16.30 5.25 -5.05
CA GLY A 91 15.21 4.29 -4.89
C GLY A 91 13.86 4.98 -4.66
N ALA A 92 12.89 4.22 -4.14
CA ALA A 92 11.57 4.77 -3.84
C ALA A 92 11.57 5.56 -2.52
N MET A 93 10.92 6.72 -2.55
CA MET A 93 10.54 7.42 -1.32
C MET A 93 9.47 6.61 -0.58
N VAL A 94 9.54 6.52 0.75
CA VAL A 94 8.51 5.89 1.57
C VAL A 94 7.98 6.90 2.57
N VAL A 95 6.66 7.15 2.50
CA VAL A 95 6.00 8.20 3.30
C VAL A 95 4.82 7.61 4.05
N VAL A 96 4.69 7.96 5.32
CA VAL A 96 3.68 7.43 6.24
C VAL A 96 2.82 8.53 6.82
N ASP A 97 1.52 8.43 6.62
CA ASP A 97 0.49 9.21 7.32
C ASP A 97 -0.88 8.52 7.17
N LYS A 98 -1.79 8.77 8.09
CA LYS A 98 -3.20 8.37 7.96
C LYS A 98 -3.86 9.05 6.75
N ASP A 99 -3.48 10.29 6.47
CA ASP A 99 -3.90 11.04 5.28
C ASP A 99 -2.92 10.82 4.13
N ARG A 100 -3.20 9.82 3.26
CA ARG A 100 -2.39 9.51 2.07
C ARG A 100 -2.47 10.59 1.00
N PHE A 101 -3.50 11.43 1.00
CA PHE A 101 -3.55 12.59 0.11
C PHE A 101 -2.41 13.56 0.43
N LYS A 102 -2.24 13.87 1.73
CA LYS A 102 -1.11 14.68 2.21
C LYS A 102 0.24 14.06 1.86
N CYS A 103 0.38 12.73 2.01
CA CYS A 103 1.60 12.02 1.57
C CYS A 103 1.86 12.19 0.07
N GLY A 104 0.83 12.08 -0.75
CA GLY A 104 0.94 12.24 -2.20
C GLY A 104 1.40 13.65 -2.59
N VAL A 105 0.76 14.68 -2.04
CA VAL A 105 1.15 16.08 -2.26
C VAL A 105 2.62 16.30 -1.84
N TYR A 106 3.00 15.78 -0.69
CA TYR A 106 4.38 15.90 -0.19
C TYR A 106 5.40 15.22 -1.12
N ALA A 107 5.11 14.01 -1.59
CA ALA A 107 5.98 13.24 -2.47
C ALA A 107 6.09 13.88 -3.86
N THR A 108 4.97 14.31 -4.44
CA THR A 108 4.93 14.98 -5.75
C THR A 108 5.71 16.29 -5.74
N ALA A 109 5.60 17.08 -4.66
CA ALA A 109 6.39 18.30 -4.48
C ALA A 109 7.91 18.03 -4.41
N ARG A 110 8.33 16.78 -4.22
CA ARG A 110 9.74 16.32 -4.20
C ARG A 110 10.14 15.51 -5.43
N GLY A 111 9.35 15.61 -6.49
CA GLY A 111 9.67 15.02 -7.79
C GLY A 111 9.13 13.61 -8.01
N ALA A 112 8.34 13.04 -7.10
CA ALA A 112 7.68 11.76 -7.38
C ALA A 112 6.62 11.94 -8.49
N ASP A 113 6.74 11.16 -9.56
CA ASP A 113 5.79 11.13 -10.68
C ASP A 113 4.83 9.92 -10.57
N THR A 114 5.16 8.95 -9.76
CA THR A 114 4.41 7.70 -9.60
C THR A 114 4.21 7.38 -8.12
N LEU A 115 2.93 7.24 -7.72
CA LEU A 115 2.55 6.99 -6.34
C LEU A 115 1.97 5.58 -6.20
N ILE A 116 2.49 4.78 -5.27
CA ILE A 116 1.96 3.47 -4.91
C ILE A 116 1.28 3.59 -3.54
N LEU A 117 -0.02 3.33 -3.47
CA LEU A 117 -0.77 3.30 -2.22
C LEU A 117 -0.69 1.89 -1.62
N ASP A 118 0.12 1.71 -0.61
CA ASP A 118 0.14 0.47 0.18
C ASP A 118 -1.13 0.40 1.05
N ASP A 119 -1.83 -0.74 0.96
CA ASP A 119 -3.14 -0.96 1.58
C ASP A 119 -4.16 0.15 1.21
N GLY A 120 -4.11 0.58 -0.06
CA GLY A 120 -4.86 1.74 -0.58
C GLY A 120 -6.31 1.46 -0.96
N PHE A 121 -6.71 0.19 -1.12
CA PHE A 121 -8.02 -0.18 -1.69
C PHE A 121 -9.22 0.38 -0.90
N GLN A 122 -9.06 0.59 0.42
CA GLN A 122 -10.07 1.18 1.31
C GLN A 122 -9.96 2.70 1.46
N TYR A 123 -8.95 3.33 0.85
CA TYR A 123 -8.74 4.76 0.96
C TYR A 123 -9.44 5.51 -0.18
N LEU A 124 -10.74 5.75 -0.02
CA LEU A 124 -11.61 6.31 -1.06
C LEU A 124 -11.40 7.81 -1.35
N ARG A 125 -10.60 8.52 -0.54
CA ARG A 125 -10.28 9.95 -0.78
C ARG A 125 -9.34 10.18 -1.97
N LEU A 126 -8.62 9.15 -2.40
CA LEU A 126 -7.82 9.16 -3.63
C LEU A 126 -8.43 8.17 -4.61
N ARG A 127 -8.54 8.60 -5.85
CA ARG A 127 -8.92 7.72 -6.96
C ARG A 127 -7.64 7.33 -7.70
N PRO A 128 -7.09 6.13 -7.48
CA PRO A 128 -5.93 5.69 -8.20
C PRO A 128 -6.27 5.45 -9.66
N TRP A 129 -5.26 5.57 -10.53
CA TRP A 129 -5.38 5.21 -11.94
C TRP A 129 -5.59 3.71 -12.13
N THR A 130 -4.96 2.91 -11.27
CA THR A 130 -5.02 1.44 -11.30
C THR A 130 -5.21 0.89 -9.89
N ASN A 131 -6.19 0.02 -9.72
CA ASN A 131 -6.45 -0.72 -8.49
C ASN A 131 -6.02 -2.17 -8.65
N ILE A 132 -5.07 -2.61 -7.83
CA ILE A 132 -4.63 -4.00 -7.77
C ILE A 132 -5.18 -4.62 -6.47
N LEU A 133 -5.96 -5.68 -6.60
CA LEU A 133 -6.48 -6.45 -5.47
C LEU A 133 -5.75 -7.79 -5.37
N LEU A 134 -5.26 -8.13 -4.19
CA LEU A 134 -4.62 -9.41 -3.93
C LEU A 134 -5.60 -10.35 -3.23
N ILE A 135 -5.70 -11.57 -3.75
CA ILE A 135 -6.51 -12.66 -3.18
C ILE A 135 -5.59 -13.84 -2.91
N ASP A 136 -5.56 -14.29 -1.66
CA ASP A 136 -4.87 -15.51 -1.26
C ASP A 136 -5.60 -16.72 -1.84
N SER A 137 -5.00 -17.44 -2.76
CA SER A 137 -5.64 -18.58 -3.45
C SER A 137 -5.84 -19.80 -2.54
N THR A 138 -5.09 -19.89 -1.45
CA THR A 138 -5.21 -21.00 -0.48
C THR A 138 -6.44 -20.87 0.43
N CYS A 139 -6.90 -19.63 0.66
CA CYS A 139 -8.08 -19.36 1.46
C CYS A 139 -8.81 -18.10 0.94
N PRO A 140 -9.40 -18.17 -0.27
CA PRO A 140 -10.05 -17.03 -0.89
C PRO A 140 -11.33 -16.65 -0.11
N PHE A 141 -11.40 -15.39 0.30
CA PHE A 141 -12.56 -14.79 1.01
C PHE A 141 -12.92 -15.42 2.35
N HIS A 142 -12.15 -16.40 2.85
CA HIS A 142 -12.40 -17.10 4.13
C HIS A 142 -13.86 -17.58 4.26
N ASN A 143 -14.56 -17.20 5.33
CA ASN A 143 -15.98 -17.52 5.56
C ASN A 143 -16.95 -16.54 4.88
N HIS A 144 -16.50 -15.68 3.99
CA HIS A 144 -17.27 -14.63 3.31
C HIS A 144 -17.85 -13.54 4.23
N GLU A 145 -17.53 -13.58 5.51
CA GLU A 145 -18.01 -12.63 6.52
C GLU A 145 -17.05 -11.45 6.69
N MET A 146 -17.64 -10.30 7.02
CA MET A 146 -16.87 -9.10 7.34
C MET A 146 -16.41 -9.11 8.81
N LEU A 147 -15.38 -8.31 9.09
CA LEU A 147 -14.96 -8.05 10.47
C LEU A 147 -16.16 -7.51 11.29
N PRO A 148 -16.35 -7.95 12.56
CA PRO A 148 -15.46 -8.83 13.34
C PRO A 148 -15.74 -10.33 13.16
N CYS A 149 -16.85 -10.74 12.53
CA CYS A 149 -17.26 -12.13 12.40
C CYS A 149 -16.41 -12.94 11.40
N GLY A 150 -15.76 -12.26 10.47
CA GLY A 150 -14.89 -12.85 9.47
C GLY A 150 -13.64 -12.02 9.22
N MET A 151 -12.99 -12.28 8.10
CA MET A 151 -11.69 -11.67 7.74
C MET A 151 -11.80 -10.61 6.65
N LEU A 152 -12.98 -10.38 6.10
CA LEU A 152 -13.16 -9.37 5.07
C LEU A 152 -13.25 -7.98 5.68
N ARG A 153 -12.53 -7.04 5.09
CA ARG A 153 -12.60 -5.62 5.45
C ARG A 153 -13.71 -4.87 4.70
N GLU A 154 -14.16 -5.44 3.57
CA GLU A 154 -15.20 -4.90 2.71
C GLU A 154 -16.02 -6.04 2.10
N PRO A 155 -17.30 -5.78 1.72
CA PRO A 155 -18.11 -6.75 1.01
C PRO A 155 -17.46 -7.17 -0.31
N ILE A 156 -17.63 -8.45 -0.69
CA ILE A 156 -17.05 -9.03 -1.91
C ILE A 156 -17.44 -8.23 -3.16
N LYS A 157 -18.65 -7.68 -3.22
CA LYS A 157 -19.12 -6.83 -4.33
C LYS A 157 -18.19 -5.63 -4.62
N ASN A 158 -17.41 -5.17 -3.64
CA ASN A 158 -16.49 -4.06 -3.82
C ASN A 158 -15.25 -4.43 -4.65
N MET A 159 -15.04 -5.73 -4.91
CA MET A 159 -14.04 -6.23 -5.86
C MET A 159 -14.20 -5.62 -7.26
N ARG A 160 -15.40 -5.17 -7.63
CA ARG A 160 -15.68 -4.47 -8.91
C ARG A 160 -14.81 -3.23 -9.16
N ARG A 161 -14.16 -2.67 -8.12
CA ARG A 161 -13.25 -1.53 -8.25
C ARG A 161 -11.84 -1.91 -8.70
N ALA A 162 -11.50 -3.21 -8.68
CA ALA A 162 -10.18 -3.68 -9.07
C ALA A 162 -10.07 -3.75 -10.60
N ASP A 163 -8.97 -3.24 -11.13
CA ASP A 163 -8.59 -3.38 -12.53
C ASP A 163 -7.82 -4.70 -12.73
N TYR A 164 -6.98 -5.03 -11.75
CA TYR A 164 -6.21 -6.27 -11.70
C TYR A 164 -6.48 -7.03 -10.41
N ILE A 165 -6.58 -8.36 -10.52
CA ILE A 165 -6.73 -9.25 -9.37
C ILE A 165 -5.60 -10.28 -9.41
N PHE A 166 -4.70 -10.18 -8.44
CA PHE A 166 -3.57 -11.09 -8.29
C PHE A 166 -3.95 -12.23 -7.36
N LEU A 167 -3.90 -13.47 -7.88
CA LEU A 167 -4.06 -14.68 -7.08
C LEU A 167 -2.69 -15.07 -6.54
N THR A 168 -2.46 -14.77 -5.27
CA THR A 168 -1.19 -15.05 -4.60
C THR A 168 -1.18 -16.44 -3.95
N LYS A 169 0.01 -16.98 -3.69
CA LYS A 169 0.21 -18.32 -3.12
C LYS A 169 -0.41 -19.44 -3.97
N SER A 170 -0.44 -19.25 -5.28
CA SER A 170 -0.79 -20.33 -6.21
C SER A 170 0.42 -21.26 -6.31
N ASP A 171 0.20 -22.55 -6.04
CA ASP A 171 1.25 -23.57 -6.23
C ASP A 171 1.30 -24.09 -7.69
N GLY A 172 0.45 -23.54 -8.56
CA GLY A 172 0.32 -23.95 -9.96
C GLY A 172 -0.25 -25.36 -10.17
N ARG A 173 -0.55 -26.10 -9.08
CA ARG A 173 -1.03 -27.49 -9.13
C ARG A 173 -2.55 -27.59 -8.99
N ALA A 174 -3.15 -26.73 -8.18
CA ALA A 174 -4.59 -26.71 -7.98
C ALA A 174 -5.29 -25.93 -9.09
N SER A 175 -6.40 -26.49 -9.61
CA SER A 175 -7.23 -25.74 -10.56
C SER A 175 -7.92 -24.58 -9.87
N LEU A 176 -7.60 -23.35 -10.29
CA LEU A 176 -8.25 -22.12 -9.80
C LEU A 176 -9.48 -21.74 -10.63
N SER A 177 -10.00 -22.65 -11.48
CA SER A 177 -11.12 -22.38 -12.39
C SER A 177 -12.37 -21.87 -11.67
N HIS A 178 -12.73 -22.50 -10.55
CA HIS A 178 -13.88 -22.07 -9.72
C HIS A 178 -13.68 -20.67 -9.13
N LEU A 179 -12.47 -20.39 -8.61
CA LEU A 179 -12.13 -19.07 -8.07
C LEU A 179 -12.16 -18.00 -9.18
N ARG A 180 -11.59 -18.29 -10.35
CA ARG A 180 -11.66 -17.40 -11.52
C ARG A 180 -13.09 -17.14 -11.97
N ALA A 181 -13.93 -18.18 -12.05
CA ALA A 181 -15.34 -18.04 -12.40
C ALA A 181 -16.10 -17.20 -11.35
N PHE A 182 -15.83 -17.41 -10.06
CA PHE A 182 -16.39 -16.62 -8.99
C PHE A 182 -15.99 -15.14 -9.10
N ILE A 183 -14.71 -14.85 -9.32
CA ILE A 183 -14.20 -13.49 -9.48
C ILE A 183 -14.86 -12.83 -10.70
N LYS A 184 -14.90 -13.50 -11.84
CA LYS A 184 -15.49 -12.95 -13.08
C LYS A 184 -16.98 -12.68 -12.97
N ARG A 185 -17.71 -13.41 -12.13
CA ARG A 185 -19.12 -13.12 -11.82
C ARG A 185 -19.31 -11.80 -11.10
N HIS A 186 -18.35 -11.42 -10.23
CA HIS A 186 -18.42 -10.19 -9.44
C HIS A 186 -17.72 -9.01 -10.11
N ASN A 187 -16.71 -9.28 -10.92
CA ASN A 187 -15.95 -8.30 -11.70
C ASN A 187 -15.52 -8.87 -13.04
N PRO A 188 -16.36 -8.79 -14.09
CA PRO A 188 -16.04 -9.30 -15.43
C PRO A 188 -14.86 -8.57 -16.08
N GLN A 189 -14.64 -7.31 -15.72
CA GLN A 189 -13.65 -6.42 -16.35
C GLN A 189 -12.23 -6.67 -15.83
N ALA A 190 -12.07 -7.12 -14.58
CA ALA A 190 -10.75 -7.28 -13.99
C ALA A 190 -9.91 -8.31 -14.74
N GLU A 191 -8.65 -7.99 -14.96
CA GLU A 191 -7.65 -8.96 -15.40
C GLU A 191 -7.18 -9.80 -14.20
N ILE A 192 -7.14 -11.13 -14.37
CA ILE A 192 -6.76 -12.06 -13.30
C ILE A 192 -5.38 -12.63 -13.61
N ILE A 193 -4.44 -12.39 -12.71
CA ILE A 193 -3.03 -12.80 -12.81
C ILE A 193 -2.72 -13.77 -11.66
N GLU A 194 -2.16 -14.94 -12.01
CA GLU A 194 -1.66 -15.87 -11.01
C GLU A 194 -0.21 -15.55 -10.66
N CYS A 195 0.09 -15.50 -9.36
CA CYS A 195 1.42 -15.23 -8.82
C CYS A 195 1.86 -16.43 -7.95
N ASN A 196 2.97 -17.02 -8.32
CA ASN A 196 3.62 -18.13 -7.60
C ASN A 196 4.60 -17.59 -6.57
#